data_0c681909d8725212a1841cd3e7f2d3df
#
_entry.id   0c681909d8725212a1841cd3e7f2d3df
#
_cell.length_a   1.000
_cell.length_b   1.000
_cell.length_c   1.000
_cell.angle_alpha   90.00
_cell.angle_beta   90.00
_cell.angle_gamma   90.00
#
_symmetry.space_group_name_H-M   'P 1'
#
loop_
_entity.id
_entity.type
_entity.pdbx_description
1 polymer ?
#
loop_
_entity_poly.entity_id
_entity_poly.type
_entity_poly.pdbx_seq_one_letter_code
_entity_poly.pdbx_strand_id
1 'polypeptide(L)'
;MYNSDETTNEVEISEAISDVINEEDSDAFKRVILQTVESERQRIARDLHDSTVQSLTSLTHKTELCLKLMDVDPIRCRLELTSQGKILKGIINELRNMIYNLRPMSFDDIGFNITVERALDKLRNSNNIRCNFKTSGDEYMVDSLVSLTLLRVIQEAGSNSIKHGHAKEINVSLKYEPKSLTLTIKDDGDGFDTSAIPEFTRDDNSGFGLSMMKERIYLLSGKISISSKPGEGCIVKVIIPVNKED
;
A
#
# COMPACT_ATOMS: atom_id res chain seq x y z
N MET A 1 -1.63 52.62 -36.89
CA MET A 1 -2.67 52.37 -35.90
C MET A 1 -3.35 51.05 -36.28
N TYR A 2 -2.61 49.97 -36.24
CA TYR A 2 -3.04 48.57 -36.45
C TYR A 2 -2.02 47.72 -35.73
N ASN A 3 -2.38 47.07 -34.67
CA ASN A 3 -1.74 45.84 -34.10
C ASN A 3 -2.04 45.59 -32.61
N SER A 4 -3.15 46.13 -32.05
CA SER A 4 -3.52 45.82 -30.66
C SER A 4 -4.59 44.76 -30.54
N ASP A 5 -5.37 44.47 -31.59
CA ASP A 5 -6.49 43.52 -31.49
C ASP A 5 -6.10 42.06 -31.79
N GLU A 6 -5.06 41.81 -32.57
CA GLU A 6 -4.62 40.42 -32.87
C GLU A 6 -3.88 39.79 -31.69
N THR A 7 -3.09 40.53 -30.93
CA THR A 7 -2.37 40.02 -29.76
C THR A 7 -3.31 39.72 -28.59
N THR A 8 -4.39 40.46 -28.44
CA THR A 8 -5.37 40.20 -27.37
C THR A 8 -6.17 38.92 -27.63
N ASN A 9 -6.51 38.68 -28.92
CA ASN A 9 -7.27 37.50 -29.33
C ASN A 9 -6.44 36.18 -29.21
N GLU A 10 -5.13 36.26 -29.49
CA GLU A 10 -4.21 35.11 -29.34
C GLU A 10 -3.98 34.73 -27.86
N VAL A 11 -3.94 35.72 -26.96
CA VAL A 11 -3.80 35.48 -25.52
C VAL A 11 -5.09 34.88 -24.94
N GLU A 12 -6.28 35.41 -25.29
CA GLU A 12 -7.56 34.86 -24.86
C GLU A 12 -7.81 33.44 -25.38
N ILE A 13 -7.41 33.13 -26.61
CA ILE A 13 -7.48 31.78 -27.19
C ILE A 13 -6.49 30.83 -26.48
N SER A 14 -5.29 31.32 -26.17
CA SER A 14 -4.27 30.52 -25.45
C SER A 14 -4.70 30.23 -24.01
N GLU A 15 -5.33 31.19 -23.30
CA GLU A 15 -5.88 30.96 -21.96
C GLU A 15 -7.07 30.02 -22.00
N ALA A 16 -8.01 30.19 -22.95
CA ALA A 16 -9.15 29.29 -23.12
C ALA A 16 -8.73 27.85 -23.47
N ILE A 17 -7.70 27.67 -24.30
CA ILE A 17 -7.14 26.34 -24.61
C ILE A 17 -6.44 25.76 -23.38
N SER A 18 -5.73 26.56 -22.61
CA SER A 18 -5.08 26.13 -21.36
C SER A 18 -6.10 25.69 -20.31
N ASP A 19 -7.22 26.40 -20.20
CA ASP A 19 -8.31 26.05 -19.27
C ASP A 19 -9.04 24.77 -19.70
N VAL A 20 -9.28 24.58 -21.00
CA VAL A 20 -9.89 23.34 -21.53
C VAL A 20 -8.97 22.12 -21.35
N ILE A 21 -7.66 22.28 -21.59
CA ILE A 21 -6.67 21.21 -21.37
C ILE A 21 -6.59 20.87 -19.85
N ASN A 22 -6.62 21.88 -19.00
CA ASN A 22 -6.62 21.67 -17.54
C ASN A 22 -7.92 21.01 -17.04
N GLU A 23 -9.07 21.27 -17.63
CA GLU A 23 -10.35 20.62 -17.29
C GLU A 23 -10.38 19.17 -17.77
N GLU A 24 -9.95 18.87 -18.99
CA GLU A 24 -9.88 17.49 -19.49
C GLU A 24 -8.88 16.62 -18.70
N ASP A 25 -7.71 17.15 -18.36
CA ASP A 25 -6.74 16.49 -17.50
C ASP A 25 -7.29 16.30 -16.07
N SER A 26 -8.04 17.28 -15.55
CA SER A 26 -8.71 17.18 -14.25
C SER A 26 -9.78 16.09 -14.23
N ASP A 27 -10.56 15.94 -15.29
CA ASP A 27 -11.60 14.92 -15.39
C ASP A 27 -11.03 13.52 -15.66
N ALA A 28 -10.00 13.40 -16.47
CA ALA A 28 -9.25 12.16 -16.63
C ALA A 28 -8.65 11.72 -15.28
N PHE A 29 -8.07 12.64 -14.54
CA PHE A 29 -7.53 12.40 -13.20
C PHE A 29 -8.60 11.96 -12.18
N LYS A 30 -9.75 12.63 -12.15
CA LYS A 30 -10.89 12.23 -11.30
C LYS A 30 -11.37 10.81 -11.62
N ARG A 31 -11.43 10.44 -12.90
CA ARG A 31 -11.82 9.09 -13.34
C ARG A 31 -10.82 8.04 -12.86
N VAL A 32 -9.52 8.31 -12.95
CA VAL A 32 -8.47 7.42 -12.45
C VAL A 32 -8.60 7.24 -10.93
N ILE A 33 -8.81 8.32 -10.16
CA ILE A 33 -9.06 8.22 -8.72
C ILE A 33 -10.26 7.33 -8.42
N LEU A 34 -11.40 7.57 -9.09
CA LEU A 34 -12.63 6.80 -8.87
C LEU A 34 -12.42 5.32 -9.23
N GLN A 35 -11.73 5.02 -10.34
CA GLN A 35 -11.41 3.65 -10.72
C GLN A 35 -10.49 2.97 -9.68
N THR A 36 -9.48 3.70 -9.19
CA THR A 36 -8.57 3.19 -8.17
C THR A 36 -9.29 2.89 -6.85
N VAL A 37 -10.15 3.80 -6.40
CA VAL A 37 -10.97 3.60 -5.20
C VAL A 37 -11.91 2.41 -5.37
N GLU A 38 -12.59 2.29 -6.52
CA GLU A 38 -13.52 1.19 -6.79
C GLU A 38 -12.80 -0.15 -6.91
N SER A 39 -11.64 -0.20 -7.58
CA SER A 39 -10.83 -1.42 -7.66
C SER A 39 -10.34 -1.88 -6.29
N GLU A 40 -9.93 -0.96 -5.43
CA GLU A 40 -9.53 -1.26 -4.05
C GLU A 40 -10.72 -1.76 -3.20
N ARG A 41 -11.91 -1.14 -3.34
CA ARG A 41 -13.14 -1.63 -2.69
C ARG A 41 -13.48 -3.06 -3.13
N GLN A 42 -13.40 -3.34 -4.42
CA GLN A 42 -13.66 -4.68 -4.96
C GLN A 42 -12.62 -5.70 -4.51
N ARG A 43 -11.34 -5.31 -4.39
CA ARG A 43 -10.30 -6.17 -3.83
C ARG A 43 -10.59 -6.51 -2.37
N ILE A 44 -10.91 -5.51 -1.55
CA ILE A 44 -11.25 -5.70 -0.15
C ILE A 44 -12.48 -6.60 0.00
N ALA A 45 -13.51 -6.37 -0.81
CA ALA A 45 -14.73 -7.18 -0.79
C ALA A 45 -14.45 -8.65 -1.14
N ARG A 46 -13.59 -8.91 -2.12
CA ARG A 46 -13.16 -10.29 -2.47
C ARG A 46 -12.36 -10.92 -1.34
N ASP A 47 -11.37 -10.21 -0.81
CA ASP A 47 -10.53 -10.73 0.29
C ASP A 47 -11.38 -11.09 1.52
N LEU A 48 -12.38 -10.26 1.86
CA LEU A 48 -13.33 -10.53 2.94
C LEU A 48 -14.22 -11.73 2.65
N HIS A 49 -14.75 -11.81 1.43
CA HIS A 49 -15.67 -12.88 1.05
C HIS A 49 -14.97 -14.25 0.98
N ASP A 50 -13.82 -14.31 0.31
CA ASP A 50 -13.19 -15.58 -0.04
C ASP A 50 -12.48 -16.24 1.15
N SER A 51 -12.01 -15.48 2.11
CA SER A 51 -11.33 -16.02 3.27
C SER A 51 -12.21 -16.00 4.52
N THR A 52 -12.71 -14.84 4.90
CA THR A 52 -13.39 -14.65 6.18
C THR A 52 -14.79 -15.24 6.20
N VAL A 53 -15.62 -14.92 5.18
CA VAL A 53 -17.01 -15.39 5.13
C VAL A 53 -17.07 -16.91 4.98
N GLN A 54 -16.25 -17.49 4.12
CA GLN A 54 -16.18 -18.94 3.92
C GLN A 54 -15.74 -19.66 5.21
N SER A 55 -14.74 -19.13 5.90
CA SER A 55 -14.25 -19.70 7.16
C SER A 55 -15.29 -19.62 8.26
N LEU A 56 -16.04 -18.52 8.38
CA LEU A 56 -17.14 -18.37 9.33
C LEU A 56 -18.29 -19.31 9.00
N THR A 57 -18.65 -19.49 7.75
CA THR A 57 -19.68 -20.45 7.30
C THR A 57 -19.28 -21.88 7.67
N SER A 58 -18.02 -22.25 7.45
CA SER A 58 -17.50 -23.56 7.86
C SER A 58 -17.58 -23.77 9.39
N LEU A 59 -17.29 -22.73 10.18
CA LEU A 59 -17.42 -22.79 11.65
C LEU A 59 -18.86 -22.99 12.10
N THR A 60 -19.85 -22.38 11.41
CA THR A 60 -21.26 -22.59 11.70
C THR A 60 -21.64 -24.08 11.57
N HIS A 61 -21.29 -24.70 10.45
CA HIS A 61 -21.56 -26.14 10.24
C HIS A 61 -20.83 -27.04 11.26
N LYS A 62 -19.59 -26.68 11.61
CA LYS A 62 -18.86 -27.42 12.65
C LYS A 62 -19.50 -27.29 14.04
N THR A 63 -20.09 -26.13 14.34
CA THR A 63 -20.81 -25.92 15.60
C THR A 63 -22.06 -26.80 15.67
N GLU A 64 -22.80 -26.92 14.55
CA GLU A 64 -23.94 -27.84 14.46
C GLU A 64 -23.53 -29.30 14.65
N LEU A 65 -22.39 -29.69 14.11
CA LEU A 65 -21.82 -31.03 14.34
C LEU A 65 -21.46 -31.23 15.79
N CYS A 66 -20.86 -30.26 16.48
CA CYS A 66 -20.52 -30.34 17.88
C CYS A 66 -21.78 -30.53 18.76
N LEU A 67 -22.89 -29.86 18.45
CA LEU A 67 -24.15 -30.05 19.13
C LEU A 67 -24.64 -31.51 19.04
N LYS A 68 -24.50 -32.15 17.88
CA LYS A 68 -24.87 -33.57 17.67
C LYS A 68 -23.92 -34.54 18.35
N LEU A 69 -22.64 -34.16 18.51
CA LEU A 69 -21.61 -34.99 19.16
C LEU A 69 -21.60 -34.87 20.67
N MET A 70 -22.24 -33.85 21.24
CA MET A 70 -22.13 -33.54 22.68
C MET A 70 -22.50 -34.72 23.58
N ASP A 71 -23.57 -35.43 23.24
CA ASP A 71 -24.08 -36.56 24.01
C ASP A 71 -23.59 -37.92 23.50
N VAL A 72 -23.12 -37.99 22.24
CA VAL A 72 -22.74 -39.25 21.58
C VAL A 72 -21.24 -39.52 21.69
N ASP A 73 -20.41 -38.49 21.50
CA ASP A 73 -18.95 -38.55 21.55
C ASP A 73 -18.37 -37.25 22.12
N PRO A 74 -18.40 -37.05 23.42
CA PRO A 74 -17.90 -35.85 24.09
C PRO A 74 -16.40 -35.55 23.83
N ILE A 75 -15.62 -36.61 23.62
CA ILE A 75 -14.17 -36.46 23.35
C ILE A 75 -13.97 -35.83 22.01
N ARG A 76 -14.62 -36.31 20.95
CA ARG A 76 -14.58 -35.77 19.63
C ARG A 76 -15.17 -34.34 19.57
N CYS A 77 -16.29 -34.12 20.30
CA CYS A 77 -16.86 -32.77 20.43
C CYS A 77 -15.84 -31.78 20.98
N ARG A 78 -15.10 -32.15 22.04
CA ARG A 78 -14.04 -31.30 22.62
C ARG A 78 -12.91 -31.02 21.69
N LEU A 79 -12.47 -31.99 20.88
CA LEU A 79 -11.42 -31.81 19.88
C LEU A 79 -11.86 -30.85 18.78
N GLU A 80 -13.09 -31.00 18.26
CA GLU A 80 -13.66 -30.11 17.24
C GLU A 80 -13.79 -28.68 17.77
N LEU A 81 -14.31 -28.47 19.00
CA LEU A 81 -14.40 -27.15 19.63
C LEU A 81 -13.02 -26.49 19.81
N THR A 82 -12.01 -27.29 20.18
CA THR A 82 -10.63 -26.79 20.31
C THR A 82 -10.07 -26.36 18.98
N SER A 83 -10.33 -27.12 17.91
CA SER A 83 -9.95 -26.81 16.54
C SER A 83 -10.65 -25.53 16.05
N GLN A 84 -11.97 -25.41 16.28
CA GLN A 84 -12.74 -24.22 15.94
C GLN A 84 -12.20 -22.95 16.63
N GLY A 85 -11.82 -23.04 17.90
CA GLY A 85 -11.21 -21.94 18.63
C GLY A 85 -9.89 -21.45 18.00
N LYS A 86 -9.08 -22.34 17.43
CA LYS A 86 -7.86 -21.96 16.68
C LYS A 86 -8.19 -21.24 15.37
N ILE A 87 -9.16 -21.79 14.62
CA ILE A 87 -9.61 -21.18 13.35
C ILE A 87 -10.19 -19.78 13.62
N LEU A 88 -11.04 -19.63 14.63
CA LEU A 88 -11.62 -18.33 14.99
C LEU A 88 -10.56 -17.30 15.37
N LYS A 89 -9.52 -17.69 16.13
CA LYS A 89 -8.37 -16.81 16.41
C LYS A 89 -7.63 -16.39 15.14
N GLY A 90 -7.49 -17.30 14.18
CA GLY A 90 -6.93 -17.00 12.86
C GLY A 90 -7.74 -15.94 12.13
N ILE A 91 -9.06 -16.12 12.03
CA ILE A 91 -9.97 -15.17 11.38
C ILE A 91 -9.92 -13.79 12.06
N ILE A 92 -9.90 -13.73 13.39
CA ILE A 92 -9.79 -12.47 14.14
C ILE A 92 -8.48 -11.74 13.78
N ASN A 93 -7.37 -12.46 13.69
CA ASN A 93 -6.10 -11.87 13.31
C ASN A 93 -6.09 -11.39 11.86
N GLU A 94 -6.72 -12.12 10.96
CA GLU A 94 -6.88 -11.74 9.56
C GLU A 94 -7.72 -10.47 9.41
N LEU A 95 -8.86 -10.39 10.07
CA LEU A 95 -9.69 -9.18 10.14
C LEU A 95 -8.93 -7.99 10.72
N ARG A 96 -8.20 -8.18 11.81
CA ARG A 96 -7.34 -7.11 12.37
C ARG A 96 -6.31 -6.62 11.39
N ASN A 97 -5.70 -7.52 10.61
CA ASN A 97 -4.75 -7.15 9.58
C ASN A 97 -5.42 -6.35 8.43
N MET A 98 -6.63 -6.76 8.01
CA MET A 98 -7.40 -6.01 7.01
C MET A 98 -7.76 -4.62 7.51
N ILE A 99 -8.26 -4.49 8.74
CA ILE A 99 -8.55 -3.19 9.37
C ILE A 99 -7.30 -2.33 9.48
N TYR A 100 -6.17 -2.92 9.90
CA TYR A 100 -4.88 -2.22 9.97
C TYR A 100 -4.41 -1.73 8.59
N ASN A 101 -4.64 -2.50 7.53
CA ASN A 101 -4.30 -2.11 6.16
C ASN A 101 -5.25 -1.02 5.61
N LEU A 102 -6.50 -0.97 6.09
CA LEU A 102 -7.48 0.03 5.68
C LEU A 102 -7.27 1.38 6.36
N ARG A 103 -7.00 1.37 7.65
CA ARG A 103 -6.74 2.57 8.46
C ARG A 103 -5.88 2.19 9.65
N PRO A 104 -4.57 2.36 9.59
CA PRO A 104 -3.72 2.21 10.76
C PRO A 104 -4.15 3.24 11.81
N MET A 105 -4.88 2.83 12.83
CA MET A 105 -5.34 3.69 13.94
C MET A 105 -4.18 4.27 14.76
N SER A 106 -2.96 3.85 14.46
CA SER A 106 -1.76 4.16 15.24
C SER A 106 -1.04 5.46 14.86
N PHE A 107 -1.43 6.13 13.76
CA PHE A 107 -0.74 7.37 13.36
C PHE A 107 -1.02 8.53 14.32
N ASP A 108 -2.28 8.66 14.76
CA ASP A 108 -2.71 9.78 15.61
C ASP A 108 -2.20 9.63 17.04
N ASP A 109 -2.06 8.38 17.53
CA ASP A 109 -1.71 8.09 18.93
C ASP A 109 -0.21 7.83 19.16
N ILE A 110 0.50 7.20 18.24
CA ILE A 110 1.88 6.70 18.46
C ILE A 110 2.92 7.20 17.47
N GLY A 111 2.50 7.94 16.44
CA GLY A 111 3.36 8.53 15.43
C GLY A 111 3.79 7.59 14.29
N PHE A 112 4.27 8.21 13.20
CA PHE A 112 4.56 7.52 11.95
C PHE A 112 5.75 6.55 12.06
N ASN A 113 6.85 7.00 12.70
CA ASN A 113 8.07 6.18 12.81
C ASN A 113 7.84 4.88 13.57
N ILE A 114 7.07 4.92 14.66
CA ILE A 114 6.73 3.72 15.44
C ILE A 114 5.84 2.77 14.61
N THR A 115 4.95 3.33 13.79
CA THR A 115 4.10 2.52 12.90
C THR A 115 4.92 1.83 11.80
N VAL A 116 5.92 2.51 11.23
CA VAL A 116 6.87 1.91 10.28
C VAL A 116 7.65 0.76 10.94
N GLU A 117 8.18 0.98 12.15
CA GLU A 117 8.93 -0.06 12.87
C GLU A 117 8.05 -1.31 13.12
N ARG A 118 6.81 -1.12 13.55
CA ARG A 118 5.86 -2.25 13.73
C ARG A 118 5.55 -3.00 12.42
N ALA A 119 5.46 -2.27 11.30
CA ALA A 119 5.26 -2.91 10.00
C ALA A 119 6.48 -3.77 9.60
N LEU A 120 7.69 -3.28 9.87
CA LEU A 120 8.93 -4.01 9.63
C LEU A 120 9.09 -5.20 10.58
N ASP A 121 8.70 -5.07 11.85
CA ASP A 121 8.66 -6.19 12.80
C ASP A 121 7.77 -7.33 12.31
N LYS A 122 6.63 -6.99 11.71
CA LYS A 122 5.75 -7.98 11.09
C LYS A 122 6.45 -8.73 9.94
N LEU A 123 7.19 -8.02 9.08
CA LEU A 123 7.95 -8.63 8.00
C LEU A 123 9.08 -9.52 8.55
N ARG A 124 9.83 -9.08 9.58
CA ARG A 124 10.88 -9.85 10.27
C ARG A 124 10.34 -11.17 10.78
N ASN A 125 9.26 -11.11 11.56
CA ASN A 125 8.70 -12.28 12.27
C ASN A 125 8.02 -13.28 11.33
N SER A 126 7.40 -12.80 10.24
CA SER A 126 6.67 -13.68 9.31
C SER A 126 7.57 -14.39 8.31
N ASN A 127 8.74 -13.83 8.00
CA ASN A 127 9.55 -14.30 6.87
C ASN A 127 11.01 -14.62 7.24
N ASN A 128 11.39 -14.46 8.52
CA ASN A 128 12.76 -14.68 9.02
C ASN A 128 13.82 -13.90 8.24
N ILE A 129 13.55 -12.62 7.96
CA ILE A 129 14.44 -11.70 7.24
C ILE A 129 14.94 -10.59 8.16
N ARG A 130 16.05 -9.96 7.80
CA ARG A 130 16.54 -8.77 8.48
C ARG A 130 15.88 -7.53 7.91
N CYS A 131 15.29 -6.70 8.77
CA CYS A 131 14.77 -5.38 8.38
C CYS A 131 15.42 -4.34 9.28
N ASN A 132 15.98 -3.29 8.71
CA ASN A 132 16.56 -2.16 9.43
C ASN A 132 15.76 -0.90 9.12
N PHE A 133 15.55 -0.06 10.13
CA PHE A 133 14.91 1.22 9.99
C PHE A 133 15.81 2.33 10.54
N LYS A 134 15.93 3.43 9.80
CA LYS A 134 16.68 4.62 10.20
C LYS A 134 15.91 5.88 9.85
N THR A 135 15.94 6.84 10.73
CA THR A 135 15.45 8.19 10.51
C THR A 135 16.60 9.19 10.49
N SER A 136 16.42 10.31 9.81
CA SER A 136 17.38 11.42 9.80
C SER A 136 16.66 12.75 9.54
N GLY A 137 17.21 13.85 10.04
CA GLY A 137 16.61 15.17 10.05
C GLY A 137 15.72 15.40 11.27
N ASP A 138 15.13 16.60 11.37
CA ASP A 138 14.24 16.96 12.47
C ASP A 138 12.84 16.41 12.18
N GLU A 139 12.39 15.47 13.00
CA GLU A 139 11.08 14.85 12.87
C GLU A 139 9.96 15.87 13.05
N TYR A 140 8.94 15.81 12.22
CA TYR A 140 7.72 16.59 12.31
C TYR A 140 6.49 15.70 12.11
N MET A 141 5.32 16.21 12.47
CA MET A 141 4.06 15.52 12.24
C MET A 141 3.82 15.38 10.74
N VAL A 142 3.66 14.14 10.29
CA VAL A 142 3.37 13.80 8.89
C VAL A 142 1.87 13.65 8.75
N ASP A 143 1.31 14.26 7.72
CA ASP A 143 -0.11 14.11 7.39
C ASP A 143 -0.53 12.63 7.32
N SER A 144 -1.74 12.34 7.79
CA SER A 144 -2.24 10.97 7.91
C SER A 144 -2.32 10.26 6.55
N LEU A 145 -2.67 10.96 5.47
CA LEU A 145 -2.75 10.40 4.12
C LEU A 145 -1.36 10.10 3.57
N VAL A 146 -0.41 11.00 3.81
CA VAL A 146 1.02 10.79 3.46
C VAL A 146 1.57 9.59 4.22
N SER A 147 1.35 9.54 5.53
CA SER A 147 1.78 8.44 6.40
C SER A 147 1.23 7.09 5.94
N LEU A 148 -0.08 7.03 5.65
CA LEU A 148 -0.74 5.82 5.14
C LEU A 148 -0.17 5.39 3.79
N THR A 149 0.03 6.34 2.88
CA THR A 149 0.55 6.06 1.54
C THR A 149 1.97 5.52 1.62
N LEU A 150 2.84 6.15 2.40
CA LEU A 150 4.22 5.69 2.59
C LEU A 150 4.27 4.31 3.26
N LEU A 151 3.40 4.05 4.25
CA LEU A 151 3.31 2.73 4.87
C LEU A 151 2.93 1.64 3.85
N ARG A 152 1.98 1.93 2.96
CA ARG A 152 1.59 1.01 1.87
C ARG A 152 2.74 0.76 0.90
N VAL A 153 3.52 1.79 0.57
CA VAL A 153 4.73 1.63 -0.25
C VAL A 153 5.75 0.71 0.46
N ILE A 154 5.96 0.89 1.76
CA ILE A 154 6.86 0.02 2.55
C ILE A 154 6.38 -1.43 2.54
N GLN A 155 5.08 -1.66 2.76
CA GLN A 155 4.50 -3.00 2.77
C GLN A 155 4.59 -3.68 1.41
N GLU A 156 4.25 -2.96 0.33
CA GLU A 156 4.29 -3.47 -1.03
C GLU A 156 5.73 -3.76 -1.48
N ALA A 157 6.65 -2.80 -1.30
CA ALA A 157 8.05 -2.99 -1.62
C ALA A 157 8.65 -4.16 -0.81
N GLY A 158 8.39 -4.22 0.50
CA GLY A 158 8.85 -5.31 1.35
C GLY A 158 8.27 -6.67 0.93
N SER A 159 6.98 -6.73 0.57
CA SER A 159 6.37 -7.95 0.05
C SER A 159 7.01 -8.40 -1.27
N ASN A 160 7.28 -7.46 -2.17
CA ASN A 160 7.90 -7.74 -3.47
C ASN A 160 9.36 -8.21 -3.30
N SER A 161 10.12 -7.57 -2.43
CA SER A 161 11.50 -7.98 -2.09
C SER A 161 11.55 -9.43 -1.59
N ILE A 162 10.56 -9.84 -0.79
CA ILE A 162 10.50 -11.21 -0.24
C ILE A 162 9.99 -12.20 -1.29
N LYS A 163 8.84 -11.92 -1.93
CA LYS A 163 8.16 -12.89 -2.80
C LYS A 163 8.84 -13.05 -4.15
N HIS A 164 9.37 -11.98 -4.68
CA HIS A 164 9.92 -11.91 -6.04
C HIS A 164 11.44 -11.73 -6.06
N GLY A 165 11.98 -11.01 -5.07
CA GLY A 165 13.40 -10.73 -4.97
C GLY A 165 14.19 -11.72 -4.12
N HIS A 166 13.54 -12.62 -3.37
CA HIS A 166 14.18 -13.56 -2.43
C HIS A 166 15.16 -12.86 -1.46
N ALA A 167 14.88 -11.61 -1.12
CA ALA A 167 15.73 -10.78 -0.27
C ALA A 167 15.89 -11.37 1.14
N LYS A 168 17.08 -11.21 1.71
CA LYS A 168 17.41 -11.58 3.08
C LYS A 168 17.48 -10.37 4.00
N GLU A 169 17.66 -9.20 3.42
CA GLU A 169 17.75 -7.94 4.15
C GLU A 169 17.00 -6.82 3.43
N ILE A 170 16.23 -6.05 4.21
CA ILE A 170 15.52 -4.86 3.76
C ILE A 170 15.94 -3.69 4.65
N ASN A 171 16.43 -2.62 4.04
CA ASN A 171 16.82 -1.39 4.70
C ASN A 171 15.85 -0.28 4.34
N VAL A 172 15.16 0.27 5.34
CA VAL A 172 14.23 1.39 5.18
C VAL A 172 14.83 2.61 5.85
N SER A 173 14.81 3.74 5.15
CA SER A 173 15.24 5.01 5.70
C SER A 173 14.24 6.11 5.40
N LEU A 174 13.96 6.95 6.40
CA LEU A 174 13.18 8.17 6.31
C LEU A 174 14.07 9.38 6.57
N LYS A 175 14.05 10.33 5.65
CA LYS A 175 14.74 11.61 5.80
C LYS A 175 13.73 12.74 5.86
N TYR A 176 13.69 13.42 6.98
CA TYR A 176 12.87 14.59 7.22
C TYR A 176 13.64 15.84 6.76
N GLU A 177 13.13 16.52 5.75
CA GLU A 177 13.69 17.76 5.21
C GLU A 177 12.65 18.88 5.36
N PRO A 178 13.04 20.16 5.43
CA PRO A 178 12.10 21.27 5.69
C PRO A 178 10.92 21.37 4.71
N LYS A 179 11.10 20.89 3.47
CA LYS A 179 10.11 20.97 2.40
C LYS A 179 9.76 19.63 1.77
N SER A 180 10.31 18.53 2.28
CA SER A 180 10.04 17.21 1.71
C SER A 180 10.31 16.10 2.72
N LEU A 181 9.60 15.00 2.55
CA LEU A 181 9.87 13.74 3.23
C LEU A 181 10.38 12.73 2.20
N THR A 182 11.56 12.18 2.44
CA THR A 182 12.16 11.19 1.54
C THR A 182 12.17 9.82 2.22
N LEU A 183 11.48 8.84 1.59
CA LEU A 183 11.53 7.43 1.94
C LEU A 183 12.45 6.70 0.97
N THR A 184 13.34 5.86 1.49
CA THR A 184 14.15 4.95 0.68
C THR A 184 14.05 3.55 1.24
N ILE A 185 13.73 2.58 0.38
CA ILE A 185 13.65 1.15 0.70
C ILE A 185 14.66 0.47 -0.22
N LYS A 186 15.60 -0.26 0.38
CA LYS A 186 16.63 -1.01 -0.34
C LYS A 186 16.64 -2.45 0.13
N ASP A 187 16.63 -3.39 -0.79
CA ASP A 187 16.81 -4.80 -0.53
C ASP A 187 18.08 -5.36 -1.19
N ASP A 188 18.48 -6.55 -0.76
CA ASP A 188 19.61 -7.34 -1.24
C ASP A 188 19.16 -8.53 -2.12
N GLY A 189 17.97 -8.44 -2.71
CA GLY A 189 17.37 -9.53 -3.48
C GLY A 189 17.98 -9.71 -4.87
N ASP A 190 17.32 -10.59 -5.66
CA ASP A 190 17.77 -10.96 -7.01
C ASP A 190 17.70 -9.78 -8.00
N GLY A 191 16.94 -8.73 -7.69
CA GLY A 191 16.73 -7.61 -8.59
C GLY A 191 16.03 -8.01 -9.89
N PHE A 192 15.84 -7.03 -10.77
CA PHE A 192 15.19 -7.22 -12.07
C PHE A 192 15.58 -6.11 -13.04
N ASP A 193 15.34 -6.36 -14.34
CA ASP A 193 15.53 -5.34 -15.37
C ASP A 193 14.35 -4.36 -15.37
N THR A 194 14.60 -3.12 -14.97
CA THR A 194 13.57 -2.07 -14.92
C THR A 194 13.09 -1.61 -16.29
N SER A 195 13.88 -1.85 -17.37
CA SER A 195 13.47 -1.53 -18.75
C SER A 195 12.40 -2.49 -19.28
N ALA A 196 12.26 -3.65 -18.68
CA ALA A 196 11.27 -4.67 -19.03
C ALA A 196 9.90 -4.45 -18.36
N ILE A 197 9.76 -3.44 -17.50
CA ILE A 197 8.47 -3.11 -16.87
C ILE A 197 7.64 -2.34 -17.90
N PRO A 198 6.52 -2.90 -18.40
CA PRO A 198 5.63 -2.16 -19.30
C PRO A 198 5.07 -0.93 -18.58
N GLU A 199 5.03 0.22 -19.24
CA GLU A 199 4.45 1.44 -18.68
C GLU A 199 2.96 1.27 -18.29
N PHE A 200 2.25 0.38 -18.98
CA PHE A 200 0.86 0.00 -18.67
C PHE A 200 0.57 -1.41 -19.19
N THR A 201 0.39 -2.39 -18.31
CA THR A 201 -0.22 -3.67 -18.68
C THR A 201 -1.60 -3.79 -18.06
N ARG A 202 -2.62 -3.85 -18.90
CA ARG A 202 -4.05 -3.95 -18.52
C ARG A 202 -4.54 -5.38 -18.24
N ASP A 203 -3.79 -6.42 -18.55
CA ASP A 203 -4.36 -7.77 -18.68
C ASP A 203 -3.72 -8.89 -17.84
N ASP A 204 -2.72 -8.61 -16.99
CA ASP A 204 -2.14 -9.64 -16.13
C ASP A 204 -1.97 -9.15 -14.68
N ASN A 205 -2.37 -10.00 -13.72
CA ASN A 205 -2.27 -9.76 -12.28
C ASN A 205 -0.82 -9.57 -11.75
N SER A 206 0.19 -9.65 -12.59
CA SER A 206 1.61 -9.42 -12.28
C SER A 206 2.03 -8.03 -12.74
N GLY A 207 2.28 -7.10 -11.83
CA GLY A 207 2.76 -5.75 -12.14
C GLY A 207 1.92 -4.61 -11.55
N PHE A 208 0.73 -4.90 -11.06
CA PHE A 208 -0.16 -3.90 -10.44
C PHE A 208 0.48 -3.19 -9.24
N GLY A 209 1.31 -3.87 -8.44
CA GLY A 209 1.91 -3.29 -7.24
C GLY A 209 2.78 -2.07 -7.51
N LEU A 210 3.66 -2.15 -8.52
CA LEU A 210 4.56 -1.05 -8.89
C LEU A 210 3.78 0.14 -9.48
N SER A 211 2.81 -0.13 -10.35
CA SER A 211 1.95 0.90 -10.95
C SER A 211 1.11 1.60 -9.90
N MET A 212 0.50 0.85 -8.98
CA MET A 212 -0.28 1.39 -7.87
C MET A 212 0.56 2.23 -6.90
N MET A 213 1.81 1.85 -6.64
CA MET A 213 2.72 2.69 -5.86
C MET A 213 3.01 4.02 -6.56
N LYS A 214 3.29 4.00 -7.87
CA LYS A 214 3.53 5.22 -8.65
C LYS A 214 2.32 6.16 -8.62
N GLU A 215 1.14 5.62 -8.87
CA GLU A 215 -0.11 6.37 -8.90
C GLU A 215 -0.42 7.03 -7.55
N ARG A 216 -0.34 6.29 -6.44
CA ARG A 216 -0.57 6.84 -5.09
C ARG A 216 0.39 7.95 -4.73
N ILE A 217 1.67 7.84 -5.12
CA ILE A 217 2.66 8.88 -4.86
C ILE A 217 2.41 10.10 -5.74
N TYR A 218 2.01 9.90 -6.99
CA TYR A 218 1.63 10.99 -7.89
C TYR A 218 0.45 11.81 -7.36
N LEU A 219 -0.57 11.14 -6.79
CA LEU A 219 -1.72 11.81 -6.13
C LEU A 219 -1.33 12.73 -4.97
N LEU A 220 -0.18 12.50 -4.34
CA LEU A 220 0.39 13.35 -3.30
C LEU A 220 1.40 14.38 -3.86
N SER A 221 1.37 14.63 -5.17
CA SER A 221 2.36 15.48 -5.85
C SER A 221 3.81 15.05 -5.58
N GLY A 222 3.99 13.77 -5.21
CA GLY A 222 5.28 13.18 -4.90
C GLY A 222 5.97 12.61 -6.15
N LYS A 223 7.22 12.21 -5.96
CA LYS A 223 8.03 11.52 -6.98
C LYS A 223 8.46 10.17 -6.45
N ILE A 224 8.36 9.15 -7.29
CA ILE A 224 8.86 7.80 -6.99
C ILE A 224 9.83 7.38 -8.08
N SER A 225 10.95 6.80 -7.68
CA SER A 225 11.92 6.16 -8.57
C SER A 225 12.21 4.75 -8.09
N ILE A 226 12.27 3.81 -9.02
CA ILE A 226 12.60 2.41 -8.78
C ILE A 226 13.83 2.10 -9.61
N SER A 227 14.88 1.65 -8.95
CA SER A 227 16.15 1.29 -9.57
C SER A 227 16.50 -0.13 -9.16
N SER A 228 16.66 -1.01 -10.14
CA SER A 228 17.02 -2.40 -9.93
C SER A 228 17.85 -2.91 -11.11
N LYS A 229 18.69 -3.89 -10.84
CA LYS A 229 19.40 -4.67 -11.86
C LYS A 229 19.48 -6.12 -11.39
N PRO A 230 19.47 -7.09 -12.31
CA PRO A 230 19.66 -8.49 -11.95
C PRO A 230 20.91 -8.70 -11.09
N GLY A 231 20.74 -9.33 -9.91
CA GLY A 231 21.79 -9.60 -8.94
C GLY A 231 22.17 -8.44 -8.01
N GLU A 232 21.58 -7.24 -8.15
CA GLU A 232 21.94 -6.06 -7.34
C GLU A 232 20.83 -5.61 -6.35
N GLY A 233 19.72 -6.36 -6.26
CA GLY A 233 18.57 -6.01 -5.45
C GLY A 233 17.73 -4.88 -6.07
N CYS A 234 16.90 -4.24 -5.26
CA CYS A 234 16.04 -3.15 -5.68
C CYS A 234 16.12 -1.97 -4.71
N ILE A 235 15.99 -0.76 -5.26
CA ILE A 235 15.89 0.49 -4.50
C ILE A 235 14.62 1.20 -4.95
N VAL A 236 13.70 1.41 -4.01
CA VAL A 236 12.52 2.25 -4.17
C VAL A 236 12.76 3.54 -3.39
N LYS A 237 12.76 4.67 -4.08
CA LYS A 237 12.91 5.99 -3.47
C LYS A 237 11.69 6.85 -3.77
N VAL A 238 11.10 7.39 -2.71
CA VAL A 238 9.92 8.27 -2.76
C VAL A 238 10.29 9.62 -2.16
N ILE A 239 9.85 10.69 -2.80
CA ILE A 239 9.99 12.06 -2.30
C ILE A 239 8.61 12.69 -2.32
N ILE A 240 8.09 13.12 -1.17
CA ILE A 240 6.81 13.82 -1.05
C ILE A 240 7.09 15.24 -0.59
N PRO A 241 6.56 16.25 -1.31
CA PRO A 241 6.62 17.63 -0.84
C PRO A 241 5.76 17.76 0.43
N VAL A 242 6.28 18.47 1.41
CA VAL A 242 5.56 18.77 2.66
C VAL A 242 5.46 20.28 2.79
N ASN A 243 4.23 20.80 2.82
CA ASN A 243 4.01 22.18 3.20
C ASN A 243 3.99 22.19 4.73
N LYS A 244 4.99 22.77 5.36
CA LYS A 244 4.86 23.21 6.73
C LYS A 244 3.86 24.37 6.69
N GLU A 245 2.61 24.14 7.05
CA GLU A 245 1.77 25.20 7.57
C GLU A 245 2.38 25.60 8.91
N ASP A 246 2.74 26.89 9.03
CA ASP A 246 3.31 27.52 10.22
C ASP A 246 2.40 27.39 11.45
#